data_f951a6463923bc75d7c731d8f671d35e
#
_entry.id   f951a6463923bc75d7c731d8f671d35e
#
_cell.length_a   1.000
_cell.length_b   1.000
_cell.length_c   1.000
_cell.angle_alpha   90.00
_cell.angle_beta   90.00
_cell.angle_gamma   90.00
#
_symmetry.space_group_name_H-M   'P 1'
#
loop_
_entity.id
_entity.type
_entity.pdbx_description
1 polymer ?
#
loop_
_entity_poly.entity_id
_entity_poly.type
_entity_poly.pdbx_seq_one_letter_code
_entity_poly.pdbx_strand_id
1 'polypeptide(L)'
;MNSLLPQVADAQERDTVKTFVPMGSYTADLVVNMSGGIKTGARYIGYATLGVEINPWQNGRFTFAAGSAHGGRPTEDLVGDLQYIDNNENGNRPIFLLYANYSHTIGNVEITAGIQDMTEVYGFCETSENFLNLGFSTNPVFYNTSFPTAPNTSLGVNVVWSLSDALTWCNGIYNGGVINSEDDNKYNLKHKLNKSKGYTAISELQFSPTENATFKLGGFYHTGVENWGAYGSVGGQLWQAGDRHIDAFASAAFSSRKEEQVMASLTAGATLTSLLSDEGKDCLGLGLATASPVGAKWETAIELNYRYQFNDYLYLMPDLQYIINPAGEEGAKNALVGSVRLGFEF
;
A
#
# COMPACT_ATOMS: atom_id res chain seq x y z
N MET A 1 -3.84 4.75 1.84
CA MET A 1 -4.50 4.31 0.61
C MET A 1 -5.66 3.44 1.04
N ASN A 2 -6.90 3.95 0.98
CA ASN A 2 -8.02 3.05 1.13
C ASN A 2 -7.94 2.06 -0.03
N SER A 3 -8.02 0.76 0.25
CA SER A 3 -8.11 -0.24 -0.81
C SER A 3 -9.32 0.12 -1.68
N LEU A 4 -9.09 0.53 -2.92
CA LEU A 4 -10.15 0.83 -3.89
C LEU A 4 -10.86 -0.45 -4.36
N LEU A 5 -10.45 -1.60 -3.82
CA LEU A 5 -11.14 -2.85 -4.06
C LEU A 5 -12.32 -2.93 -3.07
N PRO A 6 -13.56 -3.01 -3.57
CA PRO A 6 -14.64 -3.46 -2.72
C PRO A 6 -14.22 -4.84 -2.19
N GLN A 7 -14.20 -5.00 -0.87
CA GLN A 7 -14.16 -6.33 -0.27
C GLN A 7 -15.13 -7.20 -1.06
N VAL A 8 -14.79 -8.47 -1.29
CA VAL A 8 -15.71 -9.45 -1.87
C VAL A 8 -16.84 -9.61 -0.85
N ALA A 9 -17.68 -8.58 -0.78
CA ALA A 9 -18.86 -8.55 0.05
C ALA A 9 -19.93 -9.34 -0.67
N ASP A 10 -20.45 -10.29 0.06
CA ASP A 10 -21.64 -11.09 -0.18
C ASP A 10 -22.34 -10.90 -1.55
N ALA A 11 -22.26 -11.94 -2.36
CA ALA A 11 -22.95 -12.03 -3.66
C ALA A 11 -24.49 -12.06 -3.53
N GLN A 12 -25.07 -11.89 -2.33
CA GLN A 12 -26.49 -12.12 -2.08
C GLN A 12 -27.37 -10.86 -1.93
N GLU A 13 -26.82 -9.62 -1.86
CA GLU A 13 -27.65 -8.40 -1.79
C GLU A 13 -27.24 -7.32 -2.78
N ARG A 14 -27.22 -7.62 -4.08
CA ARG A 14 -27.06 -6.59 -5.12
C ARG A 14 -28.34 -6.38 -5.91
N ASP A 15 -29.33 -5.75 -5.29
CA ASP A 15 -30.60 -5.43 -5.97
C ASP A 15 -30.53 -4.18 -6.88
N THR A 16 -29.44 -3.38 -6.82
CA THR A 16 -29.19 -2.30 -7.81
C THR A 16 -27.69 -2.04 -7.96
N VAL A 17 -27.04 -2.70 -8.91
CA VAL A 17 -25.67 -2.35 -9.30
C VAL A 17 -25.67 -0.99 -9.98
N LYS A 18 -25.02 0.01 -9.36
CA LYS A 18 -24.82 1.31 -10.03
C LYS A 18 -23.93 1.09 -11.25
N THR A 19 -24.45 1.48 -12.42
CA THR A 19 -23.71 1.31 -13.69
C THR A 19 -22.41 2.12 -13.70
N PHE A 20 -22.39 3.28 -13.03
CA PHE A 20 -21.22 4.15 -12.90
C PHE A 20 -21.00 4.49 -11.45
N VAL A 21 -19.78 4.23 -10.93
CA VAL A 21 -19.37 4.59 -9.59
C VAL A 21 -18.12 5.46 -9.71
N PRO A 22 -18.24 6.79 -9.56
CA PRO A 22 -17.08 7.66 -9.52
C PRO A 22 -16.31 7.42 -8.23
N MET A 23 -14.99 7.58 -8.29
CA MET A 23 -14.09 7.53 -7.15
C MET A 23 -13.06 8.64 -7.26
N GLY A 24 -12.69 9.22 -6.15
CA GLY A 24 -11.69 10.26 -6.13
C GLY A 24 -11.13 10.52 -4.75
N SER A 25 -9.86 10.86 -4.70
CA SER A 25 -9.18 11.25 -3.46
C SER A 25 -8.18 12.35 -3.73
N TYR A 26 -7.92 13.14 -2.71
CA TYR A 26 -6.80 14.06 -2.65
C TYR A 26 -6.22 14.10 -1.25
N THR A 27 -4.91 13.94 -1.15
CA THR A 27 -4.17 14.14 0.10
C THR A 27 -3.15 15.25 -0.06
N ALA A 28 -3.02 16.05 0.99
CA ALA A 28 -2.07 17.13 1.12
C ALA A 28 -1.26 16.91 2.41
N ASP A 29 0.03 16.64 2.26
CA ASP A 29 0.92 16.32 3.36
C ASP A 29 1.97 17.42 3.53
N LEU A 30 2.10 17.94 4.74
CA LEU A 30 3.21 18.80 5.15
C LEU A 30 4.15 17.97 6.03
N VAL A 31 5.33 17.68 5.50
CA VAL A 31 6.36 16.87 6.16
C VAL A 31 7.49 17.77 6.64
N VAL A 32 7.89 17.63 7.89
CA VAL A 32 8.97 18.42 8.51
C VAL A 32 9.98 17.51 9.18
N ASN A 33 11.20 17.42 8.65
CA ASN A 33 12.31 16.81 9.38
C ASN A 33 12.84 17.81 10.41
N MET A 34 12.58 17.54 11.69
CA MET A 34 12.91 18.41 12.81
C MET A 34 14.35 18.22 13.27
N SER A 35 14.92 17.02 13.15
CA SER A 35 16.31 16.75 13.52
C SER A 35 16.85 15.49 12.87
N GLY A 36 18.16 15.42 12.67
CA GLY A 36 18.86 14.27 12.11
C GLY A 36 18.63 14.10 10.60
N GLY A 37 18.78 12.86 10.11
CA GLY A 37 18.74 12.57 8.70
C GLY A 37 19.81 13.34 7.92
N ILE A 38 19.52 13.67 6.65
CA ILE A 38 20.40 14.44 5.74
C ILE A 38 20.44 15.92 6.18
N LYS A 39 19.26 16.52 6.39
CA LYS A 39 19.11 17.91 6.85
C LYS A 39 17.70 18.18 7.37
N THR A 40 17.59 19.16 8.27
CA THR A 40 16.28 19.69 8.69
C THR A 40 15.62 20.49 7.56
N GLY A 41 14.30 20.53 7.54
CA GLY A 41 13.54 21.27 6.54
C GLY A 41 12.10 20.77 6.43
N ALA A 42 11.35 21.38 5.53
CA ALA A 42 9.96 21.04 5.27
C ALA A 42 9.73 20.76 3.77
N ARG A 43 8.80 19.86 3.47
CA ARG A 43 8.30 19.56 2.13
C ARG A 43 6.80 19.41 2.16
N TYR A 44 6.19 19.84 1.10
CA TYR A 44 4.79 19.57 0.81
C TYR A 44 4.71 18.42 -0.20
N ILE A 45 3.76 17.50 -0.01
CA ILE A 45 3.41 16.43 -0.95
C ILE A 45 1.92 16.52 -1.23
N GLY A 46 1.52 16.38 -2.48
CA GLY A 46 0.14 16.24 -2.88
C GLY A 46 -0.03 14.99 -3.76
N TYR A 47 -1.07 14.21 -3.46
CA TYR A 47 -1.43 13.03 -4.25
C TYR A 47 -2.93 13.04 -4.52
N ALA A 48 -3.30 12.84 -5.78
CA ALA A 48 -4.68 12.75 -6.20
C ALA A 48 -4.95 11.48 -6.98
N THR A 49 -6.14 10.94 -6.82
CA THR A 49 -6.69 9.88 -7.67
C THR A 49 -8.07 10.30 -8.16
N LEU A 50 -8.35 10.05 -9.43
CA LEU A 50 -9.67 10.22 -10.03
C LEU A 50 -9.96 9.04 -10.95
N GLY A 51 -11.10 8.40 -10.75
CA GLY A 51 -11.45 7.22 -11.51
C GLY A 51 -12.95 6.96 -11.59
N VAL A 52 -13.27 5.89 -12.27
CA VAL A 52 -14.65 5.40 -12.41
C VAL A 52 -14.65 3.88 -12.53
N GLU A 53 -15.57 3.25 -11.82
CA GLU A 53 -15.98 1.89 -12.11
C GLU A 53 -17.23 1.89 -12.99
N ILE A 54 -17.21 1.07 -14.03
CA ILE A 54 -18.31 0.86 -14.95
C ILE A 54 -18.76 -0.59 -14.84
N ASN A 55 -19.98 -0.81 -14.35
CA ASN A 55 -20.58 -2.12 -14.16
C ASN A 55 -21.66 -2.37 -15.25
N PRO A 56 -21.27 -2.80 -16.46
CA PRO A 56 -22.23 -2.95 -17.58
C PRO A 56 -23.18 -4.14 -17.38
N TRP A 57 -22.81 -5.09 -16.54
CA TRP A 57 -23.59 -6.24 -16.10
C TRP A 57 -23.17 -6.70 -14.70
N GLN A 58 -23.97 -7.55 -14.07
CA GLN A 58 -23.83 -7.96 -12.67
C GLN A 58 -22.45 -8.54 -12.31
N ASN A 59 -21.81 -9.25 -13.24
CA ASN A 59 -20.56 -9.99 -12.97
C ASN A 59 -19.33 -9.35 -13.61
N GLY A 60 -19.46 -8.18 -14.25
CA GLY A 60 -18.37 -7.55 -14.99
C GLY A 60 -18.19 -6.10 -14.60
N ARG A 61 -16.94 -5.71 -14.35
CA ARG A 61 -16.53 -4.37 -13.92
C ARG A 61 -15.31 -3.92 -14.73
N PHE A 62 -15.40 -2.74 -15.33
CA PHE A 62 -14.25 -2.00 -15.82
C PHE A 62 -13.83 -0.96 -14.79
N THR A 63 -12.54 -0.88 -14.51
CA THR A 63 -11.97 0.16 -13.64
C THR A 63 -10.99 1.01 -14.43
N PHE A 64 -11.21 2.31 -14.45
CA PHE A 64 -10.32 3.30 -15.04
C PHE A 64 -9.99 4.35 -13.99
N ALA A 65 -8.69 4.60 -13.75
CA ALA A 65 -8.27 5.67 -12.86
C ALA A 65 -6.97 6.30 -13.33
N ALA A 66 -6.84 7.59 -13.05
CA ALA A 66 -5.63 8.35 -13.21
C ALA A 66 -5.15 8.84 -11.84
N GLY A 67 -3.84 8.89 -11.64
CA GLY A 67 -3.19 9.48 -10.49
C GLY A 67 -2.49 10.78 -10.86
N SER A 68 -2.21 11.61 -9.86
CA SER A 68 -1.37 12.80 -9.93
C SER A 68 -0.55 12.90 -8.66
N ALA A 69 0.76 13.07 -8.78
CA ALA A 69 1.67 13.27 -7.66
C ALA A 69 2.49 14.55 -7.88
N HIS A 70 2.62 15.39 -6.86
CA HIS A 70 3.35 16.63 -6.94
C HIS A 70 3.91 17.05 -5.58
N GLY A 71 4.92 17.89 -5.61
CA GLY A 71 5.57 18.42 -4.41
C GLY A 71 7.00 17.96 -4.26
N GLY A 72 7.48 17.92 -3.02
CA GLY A 72 8.86 17.58 -2.68
C GLY A 72 9.10 16.08 -2.53
N ARG A 73 10.36 15.76 -2.20
CA ARG A 73 10.82 14.40 -1.88
C ARG A 73 11.47 14.41 -0.50
N PRO A 74 10.68 14.41 0.59
CA PRO A 74 11.23 14.51 1.94
C PRO A 74 12.16 13.36 2.31
N THR A 75 11.91 12.14 1.83
CA THR A 75 12.82 11.00 2.00
C THR A 75 14.18 11.30 1.39
N GLU A 76 14.23 11.63 0.08
CA GLU A 76 15.50 11.90 -0.62
C GLU A 76 16.17 13.21 -0.16
N ASP A 77 15.38 14.25 0.11
CA ASP A 77 15.88 15.60 0.36
C ASP A 77 16.28 15.84 1.82
N LEU A 78 15.61 15.18 2.77
CA LEU A 78 15.68 15.56 4.18
C LEU A 78 16.09 14.40 5.10
N VAL A 79 15.59 13.19 4.90
CA VAL A 79 15.74 12.08 5.85
C VAL A 79 16.78 11.07 5.40
N GLY A 80 16.70 10.58 4.17
CA GLY A 80 17.57 9.55 3.63
C GLY A 80 17.17 8.14 4.04
N ASP A 81 15.91 7.92 4.37
CA ASP A 81 15.38 6.61 4.77
C ASP A 81 15.05 5.72 3.57
N LEU A 82 15.03 4.41 3.80
CA LEU A 82 14.72 3.39 2.81
C LEU A 82 13.21 3.16 2.67
N GLN A 83 12.47 3.27 3.77
CA GLN A 83 11.06 2.87 3.85
C GLN A 83 10.08 3.97 3.47
N TYR A 84 10.56 5.15 3.08
CA TYR A 84 9.76 6.33 2.74
C TYR A 84 8.83 6.77 3.88
N ILE A 85 9.15 7.91 4.46
CA ILE A 85 8.37 8.51 5.57
C ILE A 85 6.94 8.89 5.20
N ASP A 86 6.61 8.90 3.91
CA ASP A 86 5.29 9.22 3.42
C ASP A 86 4.93 8.35 2.20
N ASN A 87 3.85 7.59 2.31
CA ASN A 87 3.37 6.67 1.26
C ASN A 87 2.82 7.39 0.01
N ASN A 88 2.67 8.70 0.04
CA ASN A 88 2.32 9.53 -1.11
C ASN A 88 3.53 10.16 -1.82
N GLU A 89 4.75 9.91 -1.34
CA GLU A 89 5.96 10.40 -1.97
C GLU A 89 6.27 9.67 -3.28
N ASN A 90 5.73 10.17 -4.39
CA ASN A 90 5.83 9.55 -5.71
C ASN A 90 6.48 10.46 -6.78
N GLY A 91 7.26 11.45 -6.36
CA GLY A 91 7.90 12.42 -7.25
C GLY A 91 6.89 13.39 -7.89
N ASN A 92 7.30 14.03 -9.00
CA ASN A 92 6.47 14.96 -9.75
C ASN A 92 5.92 14.30 -11.03
N ARG A 93 4.73 13.73 -10.92
CA ARG A 93 3.99 13.14 -12.03
C ARG A 93 2.63 13.81 -12.16
N PRO A 94 2.48 14.83 -13.01
CA PRO A 94 1.27 15.66 -13.06
C PRO A 94 0.02 14.87 -13.41
N ILE A 95 0.16 13.79 -14.17
CA ILE A 95 -0.89 12.80 -14.45
C ILE A 95 -0.25 11.48 -14.88
N PHE A 96 -0.78 10.36 -14.43
CA PHE A 96 -0.39 9.02 -14.89
C PHE A 96 -1.58 8.05 -14.84
N LEU A 97 -1.56 7.06 -15.73
CA LEU A 97 -2.54 5.98 -15.72
C LEU A 97 -2.29 5.09 -14.51
N LEU A 98 -3.29 4.96 -13.64
CA LEU A 98 -3.24 4.13 -12.45
C LEU A 98 -3.89 2.78 -12.71
N TYR A 99 -5.14 2.77 -13.21
CA TYR A 99 -5.88 1.57 -13.55
C TYR A 99 -6.49 1.64 -14.95
N ALA A 100 -6.44 0.54 -15.67
CA ALA A 100 -7.22 0.26 -16.86
C ALA A 100 -7.40 -1.25 -16.97
N ASN A 101 -8.38 -1.79 -16.27
CA ASN A 101 -8.57 -3.23 -16.17
C ASN A 101 -10.05 -3.61 -16.27
N TYR A 102 -10.27 -4.90 -16.47
CA TYR A 102 -11.56 -5.55 -16.47
C TYR A 102 -11.55 -6.72 -15.49
N SER A 103 -12.53 -6.77 -14.60
CA SER A 103 -12.79 -7.87 -13.68
C SER A 103 -14.06 -8.61 -14.08
N HIS A 104 -14.04 -9.92 -13.97
CA HIS A 104 -15.20 -10.78 -14.21
C HIS A 104 -15.33 -11.85 -13.15
N THR A 105 -16.51 -11.97 -12.55
CA THR A 105 -16.81 -12.96 -11.53
C THR A 105 -17.57 -14.14 -12.10
N ILE A 106 -17.06 -15.34 -11.89
CA ILE A 106 -17.67 -16.63 -12.32
C ILE A 106 -17.81 -17.48 -11.07
N GLY A 107 -19.01 -17.57 -10.52
CA GLY A 107 -19.24 -18.25 -9.26
C GLY A 107 -18.44 -17.61 -8.11
N ASN A 108 -17.52 -18.37 -7.55
CA ASN A 108 -16.64 -17.93 -6.45
C ASN A 108 -15.22 -17.52 -6.93
N VAL A 109 -15.03 -17.27 -8.22
CA VAL A 109 -13.75 -16.86 -8.82
C VAL A 109 -13.92 -15.49 -9.46
N GLU A 110 -13.08 -14.51 -9.09
CA GLU A 110 -12.92 -13.26 -9.80
C GLU A 110 -11.61 -13.27 -10.58
N ILE A 111 -11.67 -12.89 -11.85
CA ILE A 111 -10.51 -12.74 -12.74
C ILE A 111 -10.41 -11.28 -13.15
N THR A 112 -9.26 -10.65 -12.87
CA THR A 112 -8.96 -9.28 -13.29
C THR A 112 -7.81 -9.28 -14.28
N ALA A 113 -7.95 -8.58 -15.40
CA ALA A 113 -6.90 -8.44 -16.41
C ALA A 113 -6.78 -7.00 -16.88
N GLY A 114 -5.55 -6.52 -17.03
CA GLY A 114 -5.26 -5.16 -17.47
C GLY A 114 -4.14 -4.49 -16.65
N ILE A 115 -4.16 -3.17 -16.62
CA ILE A 115 -3.22 -2.35 -15.85
C ILE A 115 -3.75 -2.25 -14.42
N GLN A 116 -2.94 -2.71 -13.46
CA GLN A 116 -3.32 -2.79 -12.05
C GLN A 116 -2.09 -2.68 -11.14
N ASP A 117 -2.34 -2.32 -9.90
CA ASP A 117 -1.38 -2.33 -8.82
C ASP A 117 -1.39 -3.71 -8.14
N MET A 118 -0.23 -4.31 -7.99
CA MET A 118 -0.11 -5.62 -7.35
C MET A 118 -0.39 -5.53 -5.83
N THR A 119 -0.03 -4.43 -5.21
CA THR A 119 -0.15 -4.25 -3.75
C THR A 119 -1.58 -4.07 -3.27
N GLU A 120 -2.53 -3.81 -4.17
CA GLU A 120 -3.96 -3.81 -3.85
C GLU A 120 -4.50 -5.19 -3.43
N VAL A 121 -3.84 -6.26 -3.86
CA VAL A 121 -4.27 -7.65 -3.58
C VAL A 121 -3.29 -8.36 -2.66
N TYR A 122 -1.98 -8.09 -2.79
CA TYR A 122 -0.92 -8.89 -2.18
C TYR A 122 -0.08 -8.11 -1.18
N GLY A 123 0.27 -8.79 -0.09
CA GLY A 123 1.26 -8.29 0.86
C GLY A 123 0.83 -7.13 1.75
N PHE A 124 -0.40 -6.68 1.62
CA PHE A 124 -0.98 -5.62 2.42
C PHE A 124 -1.72 -6.19 3.65
N CYS A 125 -1.69 -5.45 4.74
CA CYS A 125 -2.49 -5.73 5.94
C CYS A 125 -3.43 -4.55 6.18
N GLU A 126 -4.71 -4.77 6.07
CA GLU A 126 -5.74 -3.72 6.16
C GLU A 126 -5.69 -2.95 7.48
N THR A 127 -5.33 -3.63 8.57
CA THR A 127 -5.20 -3.01 9.90
C THR A 127 -4.08 -1.95 9.95
N SER A 128 -3.16 -1.94 8.96
CA SER A 128 -2.07 -0.96 8.88
C SER A 128 -2.36 0.28 8.03
N GLU A 129 -3.58 0.45 7.51
CA GLU A 129 -3.96 1.57 6.61
C GLU A 129 -3.72 2.96 7.20
N ASN A 130 -3.85 3.10 8.51
CA ASN A 130 -3.72 4.40 9.19
C ASN A 130 -2.28 4.88 9.36
N PHE A 131 -1.27 4.22 8.78
CA PHE A 131 0.12 4.61 8.91
C PHE A 131 0.61 5.32 7.63
N LEU A 132 1.43 6.38 7.80
CA LEU A 132 1.98 7.18 6.70
C LEU A 132 3.26 6.59 6.12
N ASN A 133 4.11 6.00 6.95
CA ASN A 133 5.34 5.40 6.46
C ASN A 133 5.02 4.23 5.53
N LEU A 134 5.64 4.24 4.34
CA LEU A 134 5.35 3.25 3.29
C LEU A 134 5.65 1.81 3.73
N GLY A 135 6.57 1.61 4.69
CA GLY A 135 6.88 0.30 5.26
C GLY A 135 5.70 -0.41 5.94
N PHE A 136 4.63 0.32 6.31
CA PHE A 136 3.39 -0.27 6.83
C PHE A 136 2.41 -0.66 5.73
N SER A 137 2.31 0.15 4.67
CA SER A 137 1.33 -0.06 3.60
C SER A 137 1.84 -0.96 2.47
N THR A 138 3.15 -0.99 2.24
CA THR A 138 3.77 -1.84 1.22
C THR A 138 4.94 -2.59 1.83
N ASN A 139 4.91 -3.91 1.75
CA ASN A 139 5.98 -4.73 2.28
C ASN A 139 7.34 -4.32 1.66
N PRO A 140 8.35 -3.92 2.48
CA PRO A 140 9.62 -3.41 1.95
C PRO A 140 10.37 -4.35 1.01
N VAL A 141 10.17 -5.67 1.06
CA VAL A 141 10.79 -6.58 0.08
C VAL A 141 10.25 -6.40 -1.34
N PHE A 142 9.09 -5.75 -1.50
CA PHE A 142 8.55 -5.38 -2.81
C PHE A 142 9.23 -4.14 -3.43
N TYR A 143 10.06 -3.39 -2.66
CA TYR A 143 10.91 -2.34 -3.24
C TYR A 143 12.05 -2.92 -4.08
N ASN A 144 12.39 -4.18 -3.81
CA ASN A 144 13.27 -4.95 -4.70
C ASN A 144 12.55 -5.21 -6.00
N THR A 145 13.29 -5.28 -7.10
CA THR A 145 12.74 -5.59 -8.42
C THR A 145 11.60 -4.65 -8.84
N SER A 146 11.19 -4.76 -10.06
CA SER A 146 10.16 -3.89 -10.63
C SER A 146 8.76 -4.45 -10.36
N PHE A 147 8.36 -4.52 -9.10
CA PHE A 147 6.98 -4.89 -8.78
C PHE A 147 6.01 -3.79 -9.24
N PRO A 148 4.89 -4.16 -9.87
CA PRO A 148 3.87 -3.19 -10.28
C PRO A 148 3.15 -2.60 -9.08
N THR A 149 3.51 -1.40 -8.70
CA THR A 149 2.85 -0.61 -7.65
C THR A 149 2.79 0.86 -8.05
N ALA A 150 1.79 1.58 -7.58
CA ALA A 150 1.64 3.02 -7.87
C ALA A 150 2.94 3.79 -7.58
N PRO A 151 3.31 4.70 -8.45
CA PRO A 151 2.70 5.18 -9.69
C PRO A 151 3.03 4.34 -10.94
N ASN A 152 3.77 3.23 -10.79
CA ASN A 152 4.27 2.37 -11.86
C ASN A 152 3.45 1.07 -11.97
N THR A 153 2.13 1.18 -11.99
CA THR A 153 1.23 0.04 -12.23
C THR A 153 1.48 -0.58 -13.60
N SER A 154 1.15 -1.86 -13.79
CA SER A 154 1.49 -2.57 -15.02
C SER A 154 0.45 -3.61 -15.42
N LEU A 155 0.64 -4.16 -16.62
CA LEU A 155 -0.19 -5.26 -17.12
C LEU A 155 -0.03 -6.50 -16.25
N GLY A 156 -1.16 -7.08 -15.87
CA GLY A 156 -1.23 -8.31 -15.11
C GLY A 156 -2.55 -9.04 -15.32
N VAL A 157 -2.56 -10.27 -14.88
CA VAL A 157 -3.76 -11.07 -14.69
C VAL A 157 -3.76 -11.57 -13.27
N ASN A 158 -4.88 -11.37 -12.59
CA ASN A 158 -5.10 -11.73 -11.21
C ASN A 158 -6.33 -12.64 -11.09
N VAL A 159 -6.25 -13.66 -10.25
CA VAL A 159 -7.33 -14.60 -9.96
C VAL A 159 -7.52 -14.65 -8.46
N VAL A 160 -8.68 -14.24 -7.98
CA VAL A 160 -9.10 -14.35 -6.58
C VAL A 160 -10.16 -15.46 -6.49
N TRP A 161 -9.85 -16.52 -5.77
CA TRP A 161 -10.72 -17.66 -5.60
C TRP A 161 -11.14 -17.85 -4.14
N SER A 162 -12.42 -17.56 -3.84
CA SER A 162 -13.03 -17.85 -2.54
C SER A 162 -13.29 -19.35 -2.42
N LEU A 163 -12.37 -20.06 -1.78
CA LEU A 163 -12.45 -21.51 -1.57
C LEU A 163 -13.53 -21.88 -0.54
N SER A 164 -13.74 -21.00 0.43
CA SER A 164 -14.82 -21.05 1.42
C SER A 164 -15.07 -19.64 1.98
N ASP A 165 -16.03 -19.47 2.88
CA ASP A 165 -16.28 -18.18 3.56
C ASP A 165 -15.07 -17.68 4.35
N ALA A 166 -14.20 -18.58 4.80
CA ALA A 166 -13.02 -18.24 5.60
C ALA A 166 -11.70 -18.31 4.81
N LEU A 167 -11.67 -18.84 3.59
CA LEU A 167 -10.41 -19.10 2.87
C LEU A 167 -10.48 -18.60 1.44
N THR A 168 -9.58 -17.67 1.11
CA THR A 168 -9.39 -17.14 -0.24
C THR A 168 -7.98 -17.46 -0.75
N TRP A 169 -7.86 -17.80 -2.02
CA TRP A 169 -6.59 -18.03 -2.70
C TRP A 169 -6.42 -17.05 -3.84
N CYS A 170 -5.44 -16.16 -3.74
CA CYS A 170 -5.11 -15.15 -4.72
C CYS A 170 -3.89 -15.58 -5.52
N ASN A 171 -3.94 -15.44 -6.87
CA ASN A 171 -2.83 -15.77 -7.76
C ASN A 171 -2.70 -14.72 -8.85
N GLY A 172 -1.49 -14.20 -9.07
CA GLY A 172 -1.23 -13.17 -10.05
C GLY A 172 0.01 -13.42 -10.89
N ILE A 173 -0.06 -12.98 -12.14
CA ILE A 173 1.10 -12.89 -13.03
C ILE A 173 1.12 -11.48 -13.61
N TYR A 174 2.23 -10.79 -13.41
CA TYR A 174 2.43 -9.41 -13.83
C TYR A 174 3.65 -9.28 -14.73
N ASN A 175 3.66 -8.23 -15.56
CA ASN A 175 4.84 -7.86 -16.32
C ASN A 175 6.01 -7.52 -15.37
N GLY A 176 7.13 -8.22 -15.49
CA GLY A 176 8.31 -8.03 -14.66
C GLY A 176 9.22 -6.87 -15.09
N GLY A 177 8.89 -6.20 -16.18
CA GLY A 177 9.67 -5.08 -16.71
C GLY A 177 8.95 -3.75 -16.57
N VAL A 178 8.62 -3.35 -15.35
CA VAL A 178 8.04 -2.02 -15.11
C VAL A 178 9.05 -0.94 -15.53
N ILE A 179 8.61 0.03 -16.31
CA ILE A 179 9.46 1.16 -16.74
C ILE A 179 9.31 2.25 -15.68
N ASN A 180 10.31 2.34 -14.80
CA ASN A 180 10.29 3.22 -13.63
C ASN A 180 10.84 4.63 -13.91
N SER A 181 11.42 4.91 -15.10
CA SER A 181 12.00 6.22 -15.32
C SER A 181 10.91 7.28 -15.49
N GLU A 182 10.96 8.32 -14.69
CA GLU A 182 10.07 9.49 -14.78
C GLU A 182 10.14 10.11 -16.19
N ASP A 183 11.29 10.08 -16.83
CA ASP A 183 11.50 10.65 -18.17
C ASP A 183 10.92 9.77 -19.27
N ASP A 184 11.05 8.45 -19.15
CA ASP A 184 10.64 7.51 -20.20
C ASP A 184 9.16 7.15 -20.16
N ASN A 185 8.52 7.14 -18.98
CA ASN A 185 7.14 6.69 -18.80
C ASN A 185 6.36 7.49 -17.74
N LYS A 186 6.59 8.79 -17.65
CA LYS A 186 5.97 9.65 -16.61
C LYS A 186 4.43 9.59 -16.57
N TYR A 187 3.79 9.26 -17.68
CA TYR A 187 2.32 9.12 -17.77
C TYR A 187 1.84 7.68 -17.55
N ASN A 188 2.75 6.75 -17.29
CA ASN A 188 2.49 5.31 -17.19
C ASN A 188 1.66 4.72 -18.34
N LEU A 189 1.94 5.14 -19.57
CA LEU A 189 1.23 4.68 -20.79
C LEU A 189 2.04 3.67 -21.61
N LYS A 190 3.32 3.45 -21.28
CA LYS A 190 4.19 2.52 -22.01
C LYS A 190 4.19 1.15 -21.30
N HIS A 191 3.37 0.24 -21.76
CA HIS A 191 3.28 -1.13 -21.26
C HIS A 191 3.77 -2.11 -22.33
N LYS A 192 5.01 -2.56 -22.22
CA LYS A 192 5.60 -3.54 -23.14
C LYS A 192 5.81 -4.86 -22.42
N LEU A 193 5.18 -5.92 -22.91
CA LEU A 193 5.53 -7.27 -22.50
C LEU A 193 6.90 -7.61 -23.11
N ASN A 194 7.93 -7.62 -22.29
CA ASN A 194 9.29 -7.88 -22.72
C ASN A 194 9.82 -9.16 -22.07
N LYS A 195 10.00 -10.20 -22.86
CA LYS A 195 10.52 -11.49 -22.38
C LYS A 195 11.86 -11.38 -21.65
N SER A 196 12.72 -10.43 -22.05
CA SER A 196 14.03 -10.23 -21.39
C SER A 196 13.93 -9.63 -20.00
N LYS A 197 12.80 -8.99 -19.66
CA LYS A 197 12.52 -8.43 -18.34
C LYS A 197 11.80 -9.42 -17.42
N GLY A 198 11.28 -10.52 -17.99
CA GLY A 198 10.59 -11.56 -17.25
C GLY A 198 9.17 -11.20 -16.80
N TYR A 199 8.70 -11.96 -15.85
CA TYR A 199 7.37 -11.84 -15.24
C TYR A 199 7.49 -12.00 -13.73
N THR A 200 6.61 -11.35 -12.98
CA THR A 200 6.42 -11.58 -11.55
C THR A 200 5.20 -12.49 -11.37
N ALA A 201 5.42 -13.67 -10.82
CA ALA A 201 4.36 -14.55 -10.34
C ALA A 201 4.23 -14.41 -8.84
N ILE A 202 3.00 -14.31 -8.33
CA ILE A 202 2.71 -14.17 -6.91
C ILE A 202 1.49 -15.01 -6.53
N SER A 203 1.52 -15.59 -5.33
CA SER A 203 0.42 -16.37 -4.79
C SER A 203 0.27 -16.09 -3.31
N GLU A 204 -0.96 -15.93 -2.83
CA GLU A 204 -1.27 -15.63 -1.44
C GLU A 204 -2.51 -16.42 -0.99
N LEU A 205 -2.43 -17.04 0.18
CA LEU A 205 -3.58 -17.59 0.90
C LEU A 205 -4.00 -16.60 1.99
N GLN A 206 -5.28 -16.28 2.04
CA GLN A 206 -5.91 -15.43 3.03
C GLN A 206 -6.90 -16.28 3.83
N PHE A 207 -6.69 -16.36 5.14
CA PHE A 207 -7.53 -17.11 6.06
C PHE A 207 -8.16 -16.18 7.09
N SER A 208 -9.48 -16.01 7.05
CA SER A 208 -10.26 -15.18 7.94
C SER A 208 -11.23 -16.08 8.75
N PRO A 209 -10.75 -16.70 9.85
CA PRO A 209 -11.60 -17.61 10.64
C PRO A 209 -12.78 -16.92 11.32
N THR A 210 -12.69 -15.60 11.47
CA THR A 210 -13.74 -14.73 11.99
C THR A 210 -13.69 -13.41 11.21
N GLU A 211 -14.73 -12.59 11.30
CA GLU A 211 -14.77 -11.24 10.71
C GLU A 211 -13.68 -10.31 11.27
N ASN A 212 -13.14 -10.64 12.44
CA ASN A 212 -12.22 -9.80 13.20
C ASN A 212 -10.75 -10.23 13.10
N ALA A 213 -10.41 -11.25 12.32
CA ALA A 213 -9.03 -11.73 12.22
C ALA A 213 -8.72 -12.27 10.82
N THR A 214 -7.67 -11.78 10.21
CA THR A 214 -7.16 -12.23 8.91
C THR A 214 -5.70 -12.62 9.02
N PHE A 215 -5.37 -13.79 8.47
CA PHE A 215 -4.02 -14.31 8.31
C PHE A 215 -3.72 -14.42 6.83
N LYS A 216 -2.57 -13.89 6.39
CA LYS A 216 -2.12 -13.99 5.00
C LYS A 216 -0.76 -14.66 4.94
N LEU A 217 -0.58 -15.53 3.97
CA LEU A 217 0.70 -16.17 3.68
C LEU A 217 0.90 -16.20 2.15
N GLY A 218 1.95 -15.56 1.68
CA GLY A 218 2.22 -15.43 0.27
C GLY A 218 3.68 -15.65 -0.09
N GLY A 219 3.90 -15.83 -1.39
CA GLY A 219 5.23 -15.91 -1.97
C GLY A 219 5.22 -15.42 -3.40
N PHE A 220 6.38 -15.01 -3.88
CA PHE A 220 6.57 -14.48 -5.23
C PHE A 220 7.81 -15.04 -5.89
N TYR A 221 7.83 -14.97 -7.22
CA TYR A 221 8.99 -15.28 -8.05
C TYR A 221 9.06 -14.32 -9.24
N HIS A 222 10.20 -13.65 -9.40
CA HIS A 222 10.47 -12.79 -10.54
C HIS A 222 11.46 -13.46 -11.49
N THR A 223 10.97 -13.85 -12.67
CA THR A 223 11.74 -14.69 -13.60
C THR A 223 12.91 -13.98 -14.27
N GLY A 224 12.86 -12.66 -14.43
CA GLY A 224 13.88 -11.87 -15.13
C GLY A 224 15.16 -11.66 -14.32
N VAL A 225 15.05 -11.64 -12.99
CA VAL A 225 16.18 -11.46 -12.06
C VAL A 225 16.35 -12.64 -11.13
N GLU A 226 15.55 -13.71 -11.32
CA GLU A 226 15.58 -14.95 -10.51
C GLU A 226 15.45 -14.68 -9.00
N ASN A 227 14.66 -13.65 -8.64
CA ASN A 227 14.39 -13.33 -7.24
C ASN A 227 13.10 -14.01 -6.77
N TRP A 228 13.15 -14.61 -5.59
CA TRP A 228 11.98 -15.13 -4.92
C TRP A 228 11.94 -14.70 -3.47
N GLY A 229 10.76 -14.68 -2.91
CA GLY A 229 10.56 -14.35 -1.52
C GLY A 229 9.24 -14.87 -1.00
N ALA A 230 9.07 -14.75 0.30
CA ALA A 230 7.83 -15.06 0.98
C ALA A 230 7.52 -14.00 2.03
N TYR A 231 6.25 -13.89 2.34
CA TYR A 231 5.74 -12.97 3.34
C TYR A 231 4.52 -13.55 4.03
N GLY A 232 4.22 -13.01 5.20
CA GLY A 232 3.00 -13.33 5.91
C GLY A 232 2.59 -12.16 6.79
N SER A 233 1.30 -12.06 7.04
CA SER A 233 0.74 -11.07 7.95
C SER A 233 -0.41 -11.64 8.76
N VAL A 234 -0.66 -11.00 9.88
CA VAL A 234 -1.84 -11.21 10.70
C VAL A 234 -2.33 -9.84 11.15
N GLY A 235 -3.63 -9.63 11.04
CA GLY A 235 -4.28 -8.40 11.52
C GLY A 235 -5.67 -8.69 12.02
N GLY A 236 -6.13 -7.85 12.93
CA GLY A 236 -7.51 -7.96 13.41
C GLY A 236 -7.76 -7.30 14.74
N GLN A 237 -9.01 -7.38 15.16
CA GLN A 237 -9.51 -6.77 16.37
C GLN A 237 -9.18 -7.61 17.59
N LEU A 238 -8.45 -7.00 18.54
CA LEU A 238 -8.09 -7.63 19.80
C LEU A 238 -9.09 -7.40 20.91
N TRP A 239 -9.77 -6.24 20.87
CA TRP A 239 -10.67 -5.84 21.93
C TRP A 239 -11.71 -4.83 21.40
N GLN A 240 -12.93 -4.89 21.96
CA GLN A 240 -14.02 -3.96 21.65
C GLN A 240 -14.89 -3.70 22.88
N ALA A 241 -15.31 -2.44 23.06
CA ALA A 241 -16.31 -2.02 24.03
C ALA A 241 -17.12 -0.84 23.47
N GLY A 242 -18.32 -1.11 22.96
CA GLY A 242 -19.10 -0.14 22.20
C GLY A 242 -18.38 0.21 20.89
N ASP A 243 -18.27 1.49 20.59
CA ASP A 243 -17.56 1.99 19.39
C ASP A 243 -16.04 1.99 19.57
N ARG A 244 -15.55 1.85 20.80
CA ARG A 244 -14.12 1.79 21.09
C ARG A 244 -13.58 0.40 20.84
N HIS A 245 -12.52 0.30 20.00
CA HIS A 245 -11.87 -0.98 19.77
C HIS A 245 -10.35 -0.80 19.55
N ILE A 246 -9.64 -1.88 19.77
CA ILE A 246 -8.21 -2.01 19.50
C ILE A 246 -8.03 -3.05 18.42
N ASP A 247 -7.40 -2.65 17.32
CA ASP A 247 -6.92 -3.54 16.28
C ASP A 247 -5.40 -3.63 16.36
N ALA A 248 -4.83 -4.77 15.99
CA ALA A 248 -3.40 -4.94 15.93
C ALA A 248 -3.00 -5.77 14.71
N PHE A 249 -1.77 -5.57 14.26
CA PHE A 249 -1.21 -6.29 13.13
C PHE A 249 0.26 -6.61 13.34
N ALA A 250 0.71 -7.63 12.62
CA ALA A 250 2.12 -7.91 12.41
C ALA A 250 2.33 -8.50 11.02
N SER A 251 3.45 -8.17 10.38
CA SER A 251 3.87 -8.79 9.13
C SER A 251 5.37 -9.04 9.11
N ALA A 252 5.77 -10.03 8.32
CA ALA A 252 7.16 -10.37 8.09
C ALA A 252 7.35 -10.78 6.63
N ALA A 253 8.50 -10.44 6.06
CA ALA A 253 8.85 -10.88 4.71
C ALA A 253 10.35 -11.05 4.52
N PHE A 254 10.72 -11.83 3.50
CA PHE A 254 12.10 -11.95 3.06
C PHE A 254 12.20 -12.09 1.54
N SER A 255 13.38 -11.74 1.01
CA SER A 255 13.79 -11.89 -0.38
C SER A 255 15.07 -12.70 -0.49
N SER A 256 15.17 -13.56 -1.50
CA SER A 256 16.31 -14.46 -1.67
C SER A 256 17.57 -13.79 -2.20
N ARG A 257 17.46 -12.65 -2.87
CA ARG A 257 18.58 -11.97 -3.51
C ARG A 257 19.33 -11.05 -2.58
N LYS A 258 20.62 -11.33 -2.42
CA LYS A 258 21.56 -10.50 -1.63
C LYS A 258 21.96 -9.19 -2.34
N GLU A 259 21.64 -9.05 -3.62
CA GLU A 259 21.97 -7.88 -4.44
C GLU A 259 20.80 -6.89 -4.49
N GLU A 260 19.68 -7.23 -3.89
CA GLU A 260 18.49 -6.39 -3.80
C GLU A 260 18.59 -5.41 -2.62
N GLN A 261 17.78 -4.36 -2.64
CA GLN A 261 17.84 -3.32 -1.60
C GLN A 261 17.44 -3.82 -0.22
N VAL A 262 16.43 -4.68 -0.13
CA VAL A 262 15.88 -5.19 1.14
C VAL A 262 15.88 -6.71 1.15
N MET A 263 16.51 -7.30 2.17
CA MET A 263 16.53 -8.75 2.38
C MET A 263 15.36 -9.25 3.22
N ALA A 264 14.97 -8.49 4.21
CA ALA A 264 13.88 -8.85 5.12
C ALA A 264 13.21 -7.61 5.70
N SER A 265 11.98 -7.75 6.11
CA SER A 265 11.23 -6.72 6.82
C SER A 265 10.34 -7.33 7.89
N LEU A 266 10.08 -6.54 8.93
CA LEU A 266 9.13 -6.84 9.98
C LEU A 266 8.34 -5.57 10.26
N THR A 267 7.01 -5.67 10.35
CA THR A 267 6.15 -4.57 10.80
C THR A 267 5.22 -5.07 11.89
N ALA A 268 4.89 -4.21 12.83
CA ALA A 268 3.87 -4.48 13.83
C ALA A 268 3.28 -3.16 14.32
N GLY A 269 2.03 -3.17 14.73
CA GLY A 269 1.38 -2.00 15.28
C GLY A 269 0.01 -2.29 15.84
N ALA A 270 -0.57 -1.26 16.42
CA ALA A 270 -1.93 -1.28 16.93
C ALA A 270 -2.58 0.08 16.73
N THR A 271 -3.89 0.05 16.59
CA THR A 271 -4.74 1.23 16.52
C THR A 271 -5.80 1.19 17.60
N LEU A 272 -6.15 2.36 18.13
CA LEU A 272 -7.25 2.55 19.08
C LEU A 272 -8.25 3.51 18.46
N THR A 273 -9.39 3.02 18.08
CA THR A 273 -10.51 3.80 17.54
C THR A 273 -11.39 4.31 18.67
N SER A 274 -12.01 5.48 18.49
CA SER A 274 -12.87 6.16 19.48
C SER A 274 -12.11 6.50 20.77
N LEU A 275 -10.89 7.06 20.65
CA LEU A 275 -10.12 7.52 21.81
C LEU A 275 -10.76 8.74 22.47
N LEU A 276 -11.09 9.78 21.67
CA LEU A 276 -11.63 11.06 22.09
C LEU A 276 -13.07 11.30 21.60
N SER A 277 -13.54 10.53 20.62
CA SER A 277 -14.85 10.61 19.98
C SER A 277 -15.60 9.32 20.21
N ASP A 278 -16.89 9.39 20.55
CA ASP A 278 -17.74 8.22 20.80
C ASP A 278 -18.38 7.63 19.51
N GLU A 279 -18.08 8.17 18.33
CA GLU A 279 -18.72 7.80 17.07
C GLU A 279 -17.75 7.16 16.06
N GLY A 280 -16.62 6.61 16.50
CA GLY A 280 -15.62 6.02 15.61
C GLY A 280 -14.86 7.03 14.73
N LYS A 281 -14.98 8.33 15.04
CA LYS A 281 -14.42 9.40 14.21
C LYS A 281 -12.92 9.60 14.36
N ASP A 282 -12.32 9.01 15.37
CA ASP A 282 -10.89 9.17 15.62
C ASP A 282 -10.19 7.84 15.83
N CYS A 283 -8.93 7.80 15.42
CA CYS A 283 -8.08 6.63 15.52
C CYS A 283 -6.65 7.05 15.86
N LEU A 284 -6.12 6.52 16.96
CA LEU A 284 -4.73 6.64 17.36
C LEU A 284 -3.96 5.40 16.90
N GLY A 285 -2.89 5.57 16.15
CA GLY A 285 -2.01 4.50 15.71
C GLY A 285 -0.63 4.58 16.35
N LEU A 286 -0.08 3.44 16.75
CA LEU A 286 1.33 3.28 17.15
C LEU A 286 1.89 2.05 16.44
N GLY A 287 2.98 2.22 15.69
CA GLY A 287 3.57 1.14 14.93
C GLY A 287 5.09 1.19 14.84
N LEU A 288 5.65 0.06 14.44
CA LEU A 288 7.06 -0.14 14.16
C LEU A 288 7.19 -0.87 12.83
N ALA A 289 7.96 -0.30 11.89
CA ALA A 289 8.34 -0.93 10.64
C ALA A 289 9.86 -1.00 10.55
N THR A 290 10.41 -2.17 10.23
CA THR A 290 11.85 -2.35 10.11
C THR A 290 12.20 -3.13 8.86
N ALA A 291 13.25 -2.69 8.18
CA ALA A 291 13.76 -3.30 6.96
C ALA A 291 15.27 -3.52 7.07
N SER A 292 15.73 -4.63 6.48
CA SER A 292 17.15 -5.01 6.44
C SER A 292 17.72 -4.68 5.05
N PRO A 293 18.42 -3.56 4.88
CA PRO A 293 19.21 -3.34 3.68
C PRO A 293 20.33 -4.35 3.58
N VAL A 294 20.77 -4.63 2.35
CA VAL A 294 21.86 -5.58 2.13
C VAL A 294 23.20 -5.01 2.60
N GLY A 295 23.87 -5.73 3.53
CA GLY A 295 25.19 -5.34 4.03
C GLY A 295 25.20 -4.12 4.96
N ALA A 296 24.04 -3.66 5.41
CA ALA A 296 23.90 -2.50 6.27
C ALA A 296 23.12 -2.82 7.57
N LYS A 297 22.97 -1.83 8.45
CA LYS A 297 22.16 -1.98 9.67
C LYS A 297 20.67 -1.98 9.31
N TRP A 298 19.86 -2.58 10.16
CA TRP A 298 18.41 -2.46 10.02
C TRP A 298 17.98 -1.01 10.22
N GLU A 299 17.21 -0.50 9.25
CA GLU A 299 16.45 0.71 9.43
C GLU A 299 15.18 0.40 10.21
N THR A 300 14.77 1.30 11.09
CA THR A 300 13.52 1.16 11.85
C THR A 300 12.79 2.49 11.91
N ALA A 301 11.54 2.51 11.48
CA ALA A 301 10.60 3.58 11.67
C ALA A 301 9.68 3.25 12.86
N ILE A 302 9.55 4.17 13.80
CA ILE A 302 8.54 4.15 14.86
C ILE A 302 7.59 5.30 14.55
N GLU A 303 6.31 5.00 14.39
CA GLU A 303 5.29 5.97 14.00
C GLU A 303 4.19 6.05 15.05
N LEU A 304 3.81 7.28 15.38
CA LEU A 304 2.65 7.62 16.20
C LEU A 304 1.80 8.61 15.42
N ASN A 305 0.58 8.24 15.13
CA ASN A 305 -0.35 9.09 14.39
C ASN A 305 -1.71 9.18 15.08
N TYR A 306 -2.46 10.23 14.72
CA TYR A 306 -3.82 10.40 15.18
C TYR A 306 -4.68 10.94 14.04
N ARG A 307 -5.62 10.11 13.53
CA ARG A 307 -6.55 10.50 12.48
C ARG A 307 -7.88 10.95 13.09
N TYR A 308 -8.39 12.08 12.63
CA TYR A 308 -9.71 12.57 12.99
C TYR A 308 -10.55 12.83 11.74
N GLN A 309 -11.69 12.15 11.64
CA GLN A 309 -12.65 12.27 10.55
C GLN A 309 -13.67 13.36 10.86
N PHE A 310 -13.68 14.45 10.10
CA PHE A 310 -14.63 15.55 10.27
C PHE A 310 -16.02 15.22 9.74
N ASN A 311 -16.08 14.56 8.60
CA ASN A 311 -17.28 14.08 7.91
C ASN A 311 -16.90 12.92 6.98
N ASP A 312 -17.86 12.41 6.20
CA ASP A 312 -17.67 11.26 5.32
C ASP A 312 -16.55 11.44 4.26
N TYR A 313 -16.09 12.66 4.04
CA TYR A 313 -15.14 12.99 2.98
C TYR A 313 -13.81 13.56 3.46
N LEU A 314 -13.75 14.15 4.65
CA LEU A 314 -12.61 14.97 5.08
C LEU A 314 -12.02 14.49 6.41
N TYR A 315 -10.72 14.29 6.44
CA TYR A 315 -9.98 13.96 7.66
C TYR A 315 -8.69 14.77 7.81
N LEU A 316 -8.21 14.88 9.05
CA LEU A 316 -6.90 15.42 9.41
C LEU A 316 -6.12 14.36 10.18
N MET A 317 -4.82 14.27 9.90
CA MET A 317 -3.96 13.25 10.51
C MET A 317 -2.58 13.83 10.83
N PRO A 318 -2.35 14.38 12.05
CA PRO A 318 -1.00 14.59 12.55
C PRO A 318 -0.27 13.26 12.77
N ASP A 319 1.03 13.28 12.50
CA ASP A 319 1.92 12.13 12.55
C ASP A 319 3.28 12.52 13.08
N LEU A 320 3.92 11.60 13.79
CA LEU A 320 5.28 11.74 14.32
C LEU A 320 6.03 10.42 14.08
N GLN A 321 7.16 10.50 13.39
CA GLN A 321 8.02 9.36 13.11
C GLN A 321 9.42 9.56 13.67
N TYR A 322 9.99 8.49 14.23
CA TYR A 322 11.39 8.43 14.61
C TYR A 322 12.09 7.34 13.78
N ILE A 323 13.00 7.76 12.90
CA ILE A 323 13.72 6.89 11.99
C ILE A 323 15.09 6.58 12.57
N ILE A 324 15.34 5.33 12.86
CA ILE A 324 16.60 4.81 13.40
C ILE A 324 17.41 4.21 12.26
N ASN A 325 18.67 4.60 12.14
CA ASN A 325 19.60 4.19 11.08
C ASN A 325 19.03 4.38 9.65
N PRO A 326 18.71 5.60 9.21
CA PRO A 326 18.19 5.84 7.86
C PRO A 326 19.01 5.12 6.79
N ALA A 327 18.33 4.37 5.88
CA ALA A 327 18.90 3.48 4.88
C ALA A 327 19.90 2.42 5.41
N GLY A 328 20.01 2.26 6.73
CA GLY A 328 21.00 1.39 7.37
C GLY A 328 22.44 1.91 7.28
N GLU A 329 22.66 3.14 6.84
CA GLU A 329 23.97 3.72 6.59
C GLU A 329 24.76 3.94 7.89
N GLU A 330 26.05 3.63 7.85
CA GLU A 330 26.94 3.89 8.98
C GLU A 330 27.21 5.38 9.13
N GLY A 331 26.92 5.92 10.32
CA GLY A 331 27.07 7.36 10.62
C GLY A 331 25.86 8.22 10.27
N ALA A 332 24.81 7.66 9.63
CA ALA A 332 23.56 8.36 9.47
C ALA A 332 22.96 8.74 10.83
N LYS A 333 22.45 9.97 10.93
CA LYS A 333 21.80 10.44 12.16
C LYS A 333 20.33 10.01 12.15
N ASN A 334 19.88 9.44 13.25
CA ASN A 334 18.47 9.17 13.46
C ASN A 334 17.65 10.45 13.24
N ALA A 335 16.53 10.34 12.53
CA ALA A 335 15.70 11.49 12.20
C ALA A 335 14.43 11.52 13.05
N LEU A 336 13.98 12.73 13.41
CA LEU A 336 12.68 12.97 14.00
C LEU A 336 11.86 13.79 13.00
N VAL A 337 10.77 13.22 12.52
CA VAL A 337 9.93 13.77 11.46
C VAL A 337 8.52 13.96 12.00
N GLY A 338 7.95 15.14 11.78
CA GLY A 338 6.54 15.40 12.01
C GLY A 338 5.82 15.62 10.68
N SER A 339 4.60 15.10 10.55
CA SER A 339 3.77 15.31 9.37
C SER A 339 2.36 15.70 9.75
N VAL A 340 1.68 16.39 8.84
CA VAL A 340 0.24 16.64 8.93
C VAL A 340 -0.37 16.34 7.56
N ARG A 341 -1.25 15.36 7.52
CA ARG A 341 -2.05 15.01 6.34
C ARG A 341 -3.45 15.59 6.44
N LEU A 342 -3.89 16.26 5.39
CA LEU A 342 -5.29 16.58 5.13
C LEU A 342 -5.75 15.71 3.96
N GLY A 343 -6.77 14.88 4.18
CA GLY A 343 -7.30 13.97 3.16
C GLY A 343 -8.74 14.25 2.82
N PHE A 344 -9.07 14.14 1.53
CA PHE A 344 -10.41 14.24 0.98
C PHE A 344 -10.67 13.02 0.08
N GLU A 345 -11.78 12.31 0.29
CA GLU A 345 -12.15 11.07 -0.41
C GLU A 345 -13.66 11.05 -0.70
N PHE A 346 -14.10 10.49 -1.87
CA PHE A 346 -15.52 10.32 -2.21
C PHE A 346 -15.75 9.12 -3.13
#